data_79cf284a43d3245ce1d486783edcf287
#
_entry.id   79cf284a43d3245ce1d486783edcf287
#
_cell.length_a   1.000
_cell.length_b   1.000
_cell.length_c   1.000
_cell.angle_alpha   90.00
_cell.angle_beta   90.00
_cell.angle_gamma   90.00
#
_symmetry.space_group_name_H-M   'P 1'
#
loop_
_entity.id
_entity.type
_entity.pdbx_description
1 polymer ?
#
loop_
_entity_poly.entity_id
_entity_poly.type
_entity_poly.pdbx_seq_one_letter_code
_entity_poly.pdbx_strand_id
1 'polypeptide(L)'
;MVNDSTRDAALALHRFGLGPRPGTIAAIASDPRGALLAELERPDIGRINNPELLTSAQAARAAFEARAARQAQQIVAQRAQKEAERLKADGQKMGDDAAQNAATSAPPAQAEQVPTIERQIILKEIRAKLDAAVTAEIGFAERLVWFWSNHFCVSAEKVPNMAGGYEREAIRPHILGRYVDMLLAVEGHPAMLVYLDNFISIGPNSVAGINRTRGLNENLAREILELHTLGVRTGYSQDDVLSFAKVLTGWTIISANDNPEHGAEFIFNRRLHEPGPQRVMDRTYADTGVEQGRAVLKELARHPATATHVATKLARHFVADEPSPALVERLDKIFRDTDGDLKEIAKGLIAAPEAWTPVQSKLKRPSEWVLAMVRATGLRGDPERFARGQALLGEPMWRPPSPKGFADEEGAWIDTMGPRLDIANNFAERVAERIDPKEVVETALGPIASTETRAAVARAESRQQALALAFMSPEFQRR
;
A
#
# COMPACT_ATOMS: atom_id res chain seq x y z
N MET A 1 17.41 5.69 37.65
CA MET A 1 18.06 5.75 36.33
C MET A 1 17.25 4.84 35.42
N VAL A 2 16.62 5.40 34.38
CA VAL A 2 15.96 4.58 33.34
C VAL A 2 17.06 3.77 32.66
N ASN A 3 16.89 2.45 32.58
CA ASN A 3 17.88 1.57 31.98
C ASN A 3 17.93 1.90 30.47
N ASP A 4 19.11 2.18 29.91
CA ASP A 4 19.28 2.51 28.47
C ASP A 4 18.63 1.46 27.56
N SER A 5 18.65 0.19 27.96
CA SER A 5 18.02 -0.90 27.19
C SER A 5 16.49 -0.80 27.08
N THR A 6 15.79 -0.29 28.10
CA THR A 6 14.34 -0.07 28.03
C THR A 6 14.00 1.09 27.08
N ARG A 7 14.86 2.11 27.05
CA ARG A 7 14.73 3.23 26.11
C ARG A 7 14.97 2.76 24.67
N ASP A 8 15.98 1.93 24.46
CA ASP A 8 16.27 1.31 23.17
C ASP A 8 15.12 0.39 22.71
N ALA A 9 14.45 -0.31 23.63
CA ALA A 9 13.26 -1.10 23.32
C ALA A 9 12.10 -0.23 22.82
N ALA A 10 11.82 0.89 23.52
CA ALA A 10 10.79 1.84 23.06
C ALA A 10 11.15 2.43 21.70
N LEU A 11 12.41 2.85 21.51
CA LEU A 11 12.91 3.35 20.24
C LEU A 11 12.77 2.31 19.11
N ALA A 12 13.14 1.06 19.36
CA ALA A 12 12.99 -0.03 18.40
C ALA A 12 11.55 -0.19 17.93
N LEU A 13 10.61 -0.22 18.86
CA LEU A 13 9.18 -0.38 18.57
C LEU A 13 8.58 0.79 17.78
N HIS A 14 9.09 2.00 17.98
CA HIS A 14 8.65 3.17 17.23
C HIS A 14 9.36 3.29 15.87
N ARG A 15 10.66 3.11 15.82
CA ARG A 15 11.47 3.37 14.61
C ARG A 15 11.44 2.23 13.61
N PHE A 16 11.62 1.00 14.07
CA PHE A 16 11.58 -0.18 13.20
C PHE A 16 10.18 -0.78 13.13
N GLY A 17 9.45 -0.78 14.25
CA GLY A 17 8.12 -1.36 14.33
C GLY A 17 6.98 -0.39 13.98
N LEU A 18 5.79 -0.79 14.38
CA LEU A 18 4.53 -0.06 14.13
C LEU A 18 3.99 0.62 15.40
N GLY A 19 4.84 0.83 16.39
CA GLY A 19 4.50 1.35 17.71
C GLY A 19 4.25 0.25 18.73
N PRO A 20 4.48 0.54 20.03
CA PRO A 20 4.32 -0.42 21.12
C PRO A 20 2.88 -0.92 21.30
N ARG A 21 2.77 -2.12 21.85
CA ARG A 21 1.55 -2.74 22.38
C ARG A 21 1.72 -2.96 23.87
N PRO A 22 0.63 -3.21 24.64
CA PRO A 22 0.75 -3.53 26.06
C PRO A 22 1.79 -4.63 26.32
N GLY A 23 2.76 -4.32 27.17
CA GLY A 23 3.84 -5.22 27.57
C GLY A 23 5.02 -5.37 26.58
N THR A 24 4.95 -4.88 25.35
CA THR A 24 6.00 -5.15 24.33
C THR A 24 7.32 -4.45 24.62
N ILE A 25 7.33 -3.26 25.24
CA ILE A 25 8.57 -2.59 25.64
C ILE A 25 9.35 -3.47 26.61
N ALA A 26 8.67 -4.00 27.65
CA ALA A 26 9.30 -4.87 28.63
C ALA A 26 9.76 -6.21 28.02
N ALA A 27 8.99 -6.76 27.07
CA ALA A 27 9.27 -8.03 26.43
C ALA A 27 10.61 -8.04 25.66
N ILE A 28 10.99 -6.91 25.04
CA ILE A 28 12.23 -6.81 24.24
C ILE A 28 13.33 -6.02 24.94
N ALA A 29 13.11 -5.51 26.16
CA ALA A 29 14.04 -4.63 26.86
C ALA A 29 15.41 -5.26 27.16
N SER A 30 15.51 -6.58 27.28
CA SER A 30 16.79 -7.25 27.54
C SER A 30 17.74 -7.23 26.31
N ASP A 31 17.19 -7.32 25.09
CA ASP A 31 17.94 -7.28 23.85
C ASP A 31 17.04 -6.79 22.68
N PRO A 32 16.83 -5.48 22.53
CA PRO A 32 15.99 -4.94 21.48
C PRO A 32 16.48 -5.26 20.06
N ARG A 33 17.82 -5.32 19.87
CA ARG A 33 18.41 -5.64 18.56
C ARG A 33 18.24 -7.12 18.22
N GLY A 34 18.51 -7.99 19.16
CA GLY A 34 18.28 -9.42 19.00
C GLY A 34 16.82 -9.76 18.76
N ALA A 35 15.88 -9.05 19.39
CA ALA A 35 14.45 -9.21 19.14
C ALA A 35 14.05 -8.85 17.70
N LEU A 36 14.59 -7.73 17.17
CA LEU A 36 14.39 -7.36 15.75
C LEU A 36 14.98 -8.40 14.80
N LEU A 37 16.20 -8.87 15.06
CA LEU A 37 16.83 -9.91 14.25
C LEU A 37 16.04 -11.22 14.30
N ALA A 38 15.56 -11.61 15.48
CA ALA A 38 14.74 -12.81 15.66
C ALA A 38 13.40 -12.71 14.91
N GLU A 39 12.78 -11.53 14.80
CA GLU A 39 11.60 -11.33 13.98
C GLU A 39 11.89 -11.63 12.51
N LEU A 40 13.03 -11.19 11.97
CA LEU A 40 13.42 -11.43 10.57
C LEU A 40 13.73 -12.91 10.26
N GLU A 41 14.01 -13.72 11.29
CA GLU A 41 14.28 -15.17 11.10
C GLU A 41 13.00 -16.02 11.13
N ARG A 42 11.85 -15.45 11.47
CA ARG A 42 10.58 -16.19 11.50
C ARG A 42 10.17 -16.61 10.09
N PRO A 43 9.83 -17.88 9.87
CA PRO A 43 9.35 -18.33 8.56
C PRO A 43 8.04 -17.61 8.20
N ASP A 44 7.87 -17.31 6.92
CA ASP A 44 6.67 -16.67 6.36
C ASP A 44 6.26 -15.34 7.02
N ILE A 45 7.19 -14.68 7.71
CA ILE A 45 6.94 -13.37 8.31
C ILE A 45 6.51 -12.36 7.22
N GLY A 46 5.47 -11.59 7.51
CA GLY A 46 4.89 -10.65 6.56
C GLY A 46 3.84 -11.27 5.62
N ARG A 47 3.73 -12.58 5.51
CA ARG A 47 2.68 -13.23 4.72
C ARG A 47 1.32 -13.17 5.42
N ILE A 48 0.26 -13.07 4.64
CA ILE A 48 -1.13 -13.19 5.10
C ILE A 48 -1.72 -14.46 4.49
N ASN A 49 -1.84 -15.50 5.31
CA ASN A 49 -2.42 -16.79 4.94
C ASN A 49 -3.89 -16.81 5.36
N ASN A 50 -4.76 -16.26 4.52
CA ASN A 50 -6.20 -16.27 4.74
C ASN A 50 -6.90 -16.81 3.48
N PRO A 51 -7.48 -18.02 3.52
CA PRO A 51 -8.12 -18.66 2.36
C PRO A 51 -9.41 -17.96 1.90
N GLU A 52 -9.96 -17.05 2.69
CA GLU A 52 -11.13 -16.25 2.29
C GLU A 52 -10.80 -15.08 1.38
N LEU A 53 -9.51 -14.73 1.25
CA LEU A 53 -9.06 -13.65 0.38
C LEU A 53 -8.86 -14.18 -1.03
N LEU A 54 -9.50 -13.50 -1.97
CA LEU A 54 -9.38 -13.81 -3.39
C LEU A 54 -7.98 -13.41 -3.91
N THR A 55 -7.49 -14.11 -4.93
CA THR A 55 -6.36 -13.59 -5.70
C THR A 55 -6.78 -12.32 -6.45
N SER A 56 -5.79 -11.50 -6.86
CA SER A 56 -6.05 -10.29 -7.65
C SER A 56 -6.91 -10.57 -8.89
N ALA A 57 -6.60 -11.64 -9.61
CA ALA A 57 -7.36 -12.04 -10.78
C ALA A 57 -8.80 -12.50 -10.42
N GLN A 58 -8.96 -13.31 -9.38
CA GLN A 58 -10.28 -13.73 -8.89
C GLN A 58 -11.13 -12.53 -8.44
N ALA A 59 -10.53 -11.59 -7.72
CA ALA A 59 -11.18 -10.36 -7.26
C ALA A 59 -11.64 -9.49 -8.44
N ALA A 60 -10.79 -9.36 -9.47
CA ALA A 60 -11.13 -8.64 -10.70
C ALA A 60 -12.27 -9.30 -11.46
N ARG A 61 -12.26 -10.63 -11.58
CA ARG A 61 -13.36 -11.42 -12.22
C ARG A 61 -14.67 -11.26 -11.45
N ALA A 62 -14.67 -11.47 -10.16
CA ALA A 62 -15.87 -11.32 -9.32
C ALA A 62 -16.49 -9.92 -9.43
N ALA A 63 -15.65 -8.89 -9.47
CA ALA A 63 -16.11 -7.52 -9.67
C ALA A 63 -16.63 -7.27 -11.09
N PHE A 64 -16.03 -7.87 -12.11
CA PHE A 64 -16.51 -7.80 -13.49
C PHE A 64 -17.87 -8.45 -13.64
N GLU A 65 -18.06 -9.66 -13.13
CA GLU A 65 -19.32 -10.40 -13.14
C GLU A 65 -20.44 -9.65 -12.41
N ALA A 66 -20.14 -9.10 -11.21
CA ALA A 66 -21.09 -8.30 -10.44
C ALA A 66 -21.51 -7.02 -11.17
N ARG A 67 -20.58 -6.36 -11.89
CA ARG A 67 -20.91 -5.20 -12.74
C ARG A 67 -21.77 -5.59 -13.91
N ALA A 68 -21.45 -6.66 -14.62
CA ALA A 68 -22.22 -7.16 -15.74
C ALA A 68 -23.65 -7.54 -15.32
N ALA A 69 -23.81 -8.21 -14.19
CA ALA A 69 -25.11 -8.54 -13.61
C ALA A 69 -25.95 -7.30 -13.28
N ARG A 70 -25.35 -6.28 -12.64
CA ARG A 70 -26.03 -5.01 -12.34
C ARG A 70 -26.44 -4.29 -13.63
N GLN A 71 -25.57 -4.24 -14.62
CA GLN A 71 -25.88 -3.61 -15.90
C GLN A 71 -27.03 -4.32 -16.62
N ALA A 72 -27.07 -5.65 -16.61
CA ALA A 72 -28.17 -6.43 -17.16
C ALA A 72 -29.49 -6.13 -16.42
N GLN A 73 -29.47 -6.08 -15.09
CA GLN A 73 -30.66 -5.71 -14.29
C GLN A 73 -31.16 -4.29 -14.61
N GLN A 74 -30.25 -3.32 -14.75
CA GLN A 74 -30.63 -1.95 -15.13
C GLN A 74 -31.26 -1.88 -16.51
N ILE A 75 -30.73 -2.61 -17.50
CA ILE A 75 -31.31 -2.67 -18.84
C ILE A 75 -32.74 -3.27 -18.79
N VAL A 76 -32.94 -4.34 -18.02
CA VAL A 76 -34.25 -4.97 -17.86
C VAL A 76 -35.23 -3.99 -17.18
N ALA A 77 -34.81 -3.33 -16.10
CA ALA A 77 -35.62 -2.34 -15.40
C ALA A 77 -36.00 -1.14 -16.30
N GLN A 78 -35.05 -0.62 -17.08
CA GLN A 78 -35.31 0.46 -18.03
C GLN A 78 -36.30 0.05 -19.13
N ARG A 79 -36.19 -1.19 -19.64
CA ARG A 79 -37.15 -1.72 -20.62
C ARG A 79 -38.55 -1.84 -20.04
N ALA A 80 -38.68 -2.40 -18.85
CA ALA A 80 -39.96 -2.53 -18.15
C ALA A 80 -40.59 -1.15 -17.86
N GLN A 81 -39.78 -0.17 -17.47
CA GLN A 81 -40.25 1.19 -17.24
C GLN A 81 -40.76 1.87 -18.52
N LYS A 82 -40.01 1.76 -19.63
CA LYS A 82 -40.42 2.28 -20.94
C LYS A 82 -41.71 1.60 -21.44
N GLU A 83 -41.87 0.31 -21.20
CA GLU A 83 -43.06 -0.44 -21.59
C GLU A 83 -44.26 0.01 -20.75
N ALA A 84 -44.09 0.21 -19.42
CA ALA A 84 -45.14 0.74 -18.54
C ALA A 84 -45.55 2.17 -18.93
N GLU A 85 -44.59 3.03 -19.32
CA GLU A 85 -44.86 4.39 -19.83
C GLU A 85 -45.63 4.35 -21.16
N ARG A 86 -45.26 3.42 -22.04
CA ARG A 86 -45.94 3.22 -23.33
C ARG A 86 -47.40 2.73 -23.15
N LEU A 87 -47.62 1.79 -22.23
CA LEU A 87 -48.95 1.30 -21.88
C LEU A 87 -49.81 2.41 -21.22
N LYS A 88 -49.23 3.26 -20.38
CA LYS A 88 -49.91 4.44 -19.83
C LYS A 88 -50.28 5.46 -20.90
N ALA A 89 -49.38 5.73 -21.84
CA ALA A 89 -49.63 6.67 -22.94
C ALA A 89 -50.69 6.14 -23.92
N ASP A 90 -50.70 4.86 -24.20
CA ASP A 90 -51.76 4.20 -25.01
C ASP A 90 -53.10 4.10 -24.23
N GLY A 91 -53.07 3.89 -22.90
CA GLY A 91 -54.29 3.87 -22.06
C GLY A 91 -54.89 5.25 -21.82
N GLN A 92 -54.13 6.37 -21.88
CA GLN A 92 -54.63 7.71 -21.83
C GLN A 92 -55.40 8.15 -23.10
N LYS A 93 -55.25 7.42 -24.20
CA LYS A 93 -56.05 7.63 -25.42
C LYS A 93 -57.45 7.02 -25.38
N MET A 94 -57.80 6.28 -24.31
CA MET A 94 -59.07 5.58 -24.18
C MET A 94 -59.81 5.81 -22.85
N GLY A 95 -59.80 7.00 -22.28
CA GLY A 95 -60.64 7.23 -21.12
C GLY A 95 -60.26 8.41 -20.26
N ASP A 96 -60.81 9.54 -20.57
CA ASP A 96 -61.09 10.61 -19.61
C ASP A 96 -62.34 10.17 -18.77
N ASP A 97 -62.11 9.53 -17.65
CA ASP A 97 -63.00 9.44 -16.48
C ASP A 97 -62.50 8.39 -15.52
N ALA A 98 -61.66 8.75 -14.58
CA ALA A 98 -61.48 8.17 -13.25
C ALA A 98 -60.09 8.55 -12.65
N ALA A 99 -59.92 9.77 -12.32
CA ALA A 99 -58.81 10.20 -11.49
C ALA A 99 -59.35 10.65 -10.12
N GLN A 100 -59.16 9.83 -9.14
CA GLN A 100 -59.02 10.24 -7.72
C GLN A 100 -59.06 8.99 -6.83
N ASN A 101 -57.89 8.44 -6.58
CA ASN A 101 -57.50 7.76 -5.31
C ASN A 101 -56.30 6.86 -5.57
N ALA A 102 -55.14 7.44 -5.61
CA ALA A 102 -53.91 6.65 -5.41
C ALA A 102 -53.18 7.26 -4.22
N ALA A 103 -53.34 6.62 -3.10
CA ALA A 103 -52.68 6.91 -1.84
C ALA A 103 -51.14 6.96 -2.05
N THR A 104 -50.57 8.01 -1.47
CA THR A 104 -49.12 8.17 -1.22
C THR A 104 -48.54 6.92 -0.57
N SER A 105 -47.89 6.08 -1.36
CA SER A 105 -46.99 5.08 -0.84
C SER A 105 -45.70 5.79 -0.40
N ALA A 106 -45.46 5.80 0.92
CA ALA A 106 -44.19 6.25 1.49
C ALA A 106 -43.03 5.49 0.81
N PRO A 107 -41.88 6.17 0.59
CA PRO A 107 -40.71 5.50 0.05
C PRO A 107 -40.38 4.31 0.98
N PRO A 108 -40.04 3.12 0.43
CA PRO A 108 -39.66 1.99 1.23
C PRO A 108 -38.54 2.38 2.17
N ALA A 109 -38.68 2.02 3.47
CA ALA A 109 -37.63 2.18 4.45
C ALA A 109 -36.33 1.69 3.85
N GLN A 110 -35.24 2.45 4.04
CA GLN A 110 -33.91 2.10 3.57
C GLN A 110 -33.56 0.73 4.13
N ALA A 111 -33.80 -0.33 3.35
CA ALA A 111 -33.26 -1.64 3.63
C ALA A 111 -31.74 -1.47 3.74
N GLU A 112 -31.13 -1.98 4.80
CA GLU A 112 -29.66 -2.00 4.93
C GLU A 112 -29.09 -2.56 3.63
N GLN A 113 -28.50 -1.66 2.84
CA GLN A 113 -27.95 -2.05 1.54
C GLN A 113 -26.77 -2.97 1.79
N VAL A 114 -26.92 -4.25 1.48
CA VAL A 114 -25.83 -5.22 1.48
C VAL A 114 -24.68 -4.62 0.68
N PRO A 115 -23.47 -4.52 1.26
CA PRO A 115 -22.34 -3.94 0.56
C PRO A 115 -22.09 -4.63 -0.78
N THR A 116 -21.75 -3.87 -1.81
CA THR A 116 -21.39 -4.45 -3.12
C THR A 116 -20.22 -5.41 -2.98
N ILE A 117 -20.09 -6.37 -3.89
CA ILE A 117 -18.99 -7.35 -3.88
C ILE A 117 -17.62 -6.65 -3.89
N GLU A 118 -17.50 -5.56 -4.61
CA GLU A 118 -16.27 -4.76 -4.66
C GLU A 118 -15.92 -4.18 -3.27
N ARG A 119 -16.92 -3.65 -2.56
CA ARG A 119 -16.71 -3.14 -1.20
C ARG A 119 -16.39 -4.27 -0.22
N GLN A 120 -17.02 -5.43 -0.35
CA GLN A 120 -16.70 -6.59 0.49
C GLN A 120 -15.27 -7.07 0.29
N ILE A 121 -14.78 -7.15 -0.97
CA ILE A 121 -13.41 -7.53 -1.31
C ILE A 121 -12.43 -6.55 -0.64
N ILE A 122 -12.62 -5.24 -0.84
CA ILE A 122 -11.73 -4.21 -0.28
C ILE A 122 -11.71 -4.27 1.25
N LEU A 123 -12.87 -4.41 1.90
CA LEU A 123 -12.95 -4.46 3.36
C LEU A 123 -12.27 -5.72 3.94
N LYS A 124 -12.36 -6.87 3.28
CA LYS A 124 -11.64 -8.08 3.68
C LYS A 124 -10.12 -7.87 3.59
N GLU A 125 -9.62 -7.26 2.53
CA GLU A 125 -8.20 -6.94 2.36
C GLU A 125 -7.71 -5.93 3.42
N ILE A 126 -8.49 -4.86 3.67
CA ILE A 126 -8.18 -3.88 4.73
C ILE A 126 -8.14 -4.56 6.10
N ARG A 127 -9.12 -5.43 6.38
CA ARG A 127 -9.18 -6.20 7.64
C ARG A 127 -7.92 -7.05 7.80
N ALA A 128 -7.54 -7.80 6.79
CA ALA A 128 -6.39 -8.69 6.83
C ALA A 128 -5.08 -7.91 7.05
N LYS A 129 -4.89 -6.79 6.34
CA LYS A 129 -3.74 -5.89 6.52
C LYS A 129 -3.71 -5.27 7.93
N LEU A 130 -4.85 -4.80 8.42
CA LEU A 130 -4.95 -4.21 9.75
C LEU A 130 -4.68 -5.26 10.85
N ASP A 131 -5.29 -6.44 10.74
CA ASP A 131 -5.10 -7.51 11.72
C ASP A 131 -3.61 -7.94 11.76
N ALA A 132 -2.94 -8.10 10.62
CA ALA A 132 -1.50 -8.38 10.55
C ALA A 132 -0.68 -7.30 11.27
N ALA A 133 -0.96 -6.03 11.00
CA ALA A 133 -0.22 -4.91 11.61
C ALA A 133 -0.52 -4.74 13.11
N VAL A 134 -1.76 -4.95 13.56
CA VAL A 134 -2.15 -4.84 14.98
C VAL A 134 -1.56 -5.99 15.79
N THR A 135 -1.54 -7.22 15.26
CA THR A 135 -1.09 -8.42 15.98
C THR A 135 0.42 -8.60 15.98
N ALA A 136 1.14 -8.01 15.04
CA ALA A 136 2.60 -8.07 14.98
C ALA A 136 3.23 -7.66 16.33
N GLU A 137 4.20 -8.42 16.82
CA GLU A 137 4.84 -8.13 18.12
C GLU A 137 5.63 -6.82 18.05
N ILE A 138 6.67 -6.74 17.25
CA ILE A 138 7.41 -5.51 16.95
C ILE A 138 6.78 -4.86 15.71
N GLY A 139 6.67 -5.62 14.63
CA GLY A 139 6.09 -5.21 13.37
C GLY A 139 7.10 -4.63 12.41
N PHE A 140 8.38 -5.02 12.48
CA PHE A 140 9.40 -4.58 11.54
C PHE A 140 9.15 -5.15 10.14
N ALA A 141 8.83 -6.44 10.05
CA ALA A 141 8.45 -7.06 8.77
C ALA A 141 7.22 -6.40 8.14
N GLU A 142 6.17 -6.12 8.94
CA GLU A 142 4.99 -5.40 8.45
C GLU A 142 5.33 -3.98 7.98
N ARG A 143 6.26 -3.29 8.66
CA ARG A 143 6.72 -1.98 8.24
C ARG A 143 7.50 -2.03 6.93
N LEU A 144 8.30 -3.08 6.70
CA LEU A 144 8.94 -3.34 5.41
C LEU A 144 7.89 -3.57 4.31
N VAL A 145 6.80 -4.31 4.60
CA VAL A 145 5.67 -4.43 3.67
C VAL A 145 5.11 -3.06 3.30
N TRP A 146 4.87 -2.18 4.28
CA TRP A 146 4.32 -0.85 4.03
C TRP A 146 5.27 0.04 3.23
N PHE A 147 6.57 -0.07 3.49
CA PHE A 147 7.60 0.61 2.70
C PHE A 147 7.59 0.16 1.25
N TRP A 148 7.64 -1.16 1.00
CA TRP A 148 7.66 -1.70 -0.36
C TRP A 148 6.33 -1.50 -1.10
N SER A 149 5.21 -1.56 -0.39
CA SER A 149 3.89 -1.24 -0.96
C SER A 149 3.77 0.23 -1.38
N ASN A 150 4.52 1.12 -0.75
CA ASN A 150 4.61 2.53 -1.15
C ASN A 150 5.63 2.74 -2.26
N HIS A 151 6.72 1.99 -2.28
CA HIS A 151 7.75 2.05 -3.32
C HIS A 151 7.25 1.54 -4.67
N PHE A 152 6.54 0.42 -4.66
CA PHE A 152 5.91 -0.20 -5.84
C PHE A 152 4.39 -0.01 -5.80
N CYS A 153 3.93 1.20 -5.63
CA CYS A 153 2.51 1.41 -5.40
C CYS A 153 1.66 1.25 -6.67
N VAL A 154 0.44 0.78 -6.46
CA VAL A 154 -0.64 0.87 -7.45
C VAL A 154 -1.80 1.66 -6.86
N SER A 155 -2.65 2.27 -7.71
CA SER A 155 -3.80 3.01 -7.20
C SER A 155 -5.09 2.21 -7.30
N ALA A 156 -5.75 2.03 -6.15
CA ALA A 156 -7.08 1.44 -6.06
C ALA A 156 -8.16 2.25 -6.80
N GLU A 157 -7.88 3.45 -7.26
CA GLU A 157 -8.78 4.18 -8.17
C GLU A 157 -8.83 3.52 -9.54
N LYS A 158 -7.69 3.01 -10.01
CA LYS A 158 -7.57 2.36 -11.32
C LYS A 158 -7.72 0.83 -11.23
N VAL A 159 -7.25 0.22 -10.13
CA VAL A 159 -7.31 -1.23 -9.88
C VAL A 159 -7.99 -1.56 -8.54
N PRO A 160 -9.25 -1.13 -8.35
CA PRO A 160 -9.90 -1.11 -7.02
C PRO A 160 -9.94 -2.48 -6.33
N ASN A 161 -10.10 -3.56 -7.08
CA ASN A 161 -10.27 -4.89 -6.52
C ASN A 161 -8.97 -5.71 -6.50
N MET A 162 -7.88 -5.18 -7.04
CA MET A 162 -6.61 -5.89 -7.16
C MET A 162 -5.54 -5.37 -6.20
N ALA A 163 -5.66 -4.15 -5.66
CA ALA A 163 -4.59 -3.49 -4.91
C ALA A 163 -4.17 -4.26 -3.64
N GLY A 164 -5.12 -4.80 -2.87
CA GLY A 164 -4.82 -5.63 -1.70
C GLY A 164 -4.20 -6.98 -2.07
N GLY A 165 -4.78 -7.66 -3.07
CA GLY A 165 -4.22 -8.88 -3.63
C GLY A 165 -2.81 -8.69 -4.17
N TYR A 166 -2.56 -7.62 -4.90
CA TYR A 166 -1.24 -7.24 -5.40
C TYR A 166 -0.19 -7.14 -4.26
N GLU A 167 -0.51 -6.46 -3.15
CA GLU A 167 0.38 -6.40 -1.99
C GLU A 167 0.68 -7.81 -1.44
N ARG A 168 -0.34 -8.68 -1.35
CA ARG A 168 -0.18 -10.05 -0.85
C ARG A 168 0.60 -10.96 -1.79
N GLU A 169 0.45 -10.77 -3.09
CA GLU A 169 0.99 -11.68 -4.13
C GLU A 169 2.39 -11.27 -4.57
N ALA A 170 2.64 -9.97 -4.76
CA ALA A 170 3.87 -9.48 -5.36
C ALA A 170 4.86 -8.86 -4.34
N ILE A 171 4.39 -8.37 -3.18
CA ILE A 171 5.24 -7.66 -2.23
C ILE A 171 5.54 -8.51 -1.00
N ARG A 172 4.51 -8.93 -0.26
CA ARG A 172 4.67 -9.65 1.02
C ARG A 172 5.56 -10.89 0.94
N PRO A 173 5.50 -11.72 -0.13
CA PRO A 173 6.35 -12.90 -0.23
C PRO A 173 7.84 -12.60 -0.39
N HIS A 174 8.18 -11.37 -0.80
CA HIS A 174 9.54 -11.01 -1.21
C HIS A 174 10.25 -10.02 -0.28
N ILE A 175 9.60 -9.53 0.79
CA ILE A 175 10.16 -8.46 1.66
C ILE A 175 11.49 -8.78 2.32
N LEU A 176 11.84 -10.05 2.47
CA LEU A 176 13.11 -10.57 2.99
C LEU A 176 13.82 -11.49 1.97
N GLY A 177 13.38 -11.46 0.72
CA GLY A 177 14.01 -12.19 -0.39
C GLY A 177 14.99 -11.31 -1.16
N ARG A 178 15.23 -11.66 -2.41
CA ARG A 178 16.05 -10.84 -3.31
C ARG A 178 15.23 -9.74 -3.94
N TYR A 179 15.81 -8.55 -4.06
CA TYR A 179 15.19 -7.42 -4.72
C TYR A 179 14.73 -7.74 -6.16
N VAL A 180 15.54 -8.49 -6.91
CA VAL A 180 15.22 -8.89 -8.28
C VAL A 180 13.94 -9.75 -8.34
N ASP A 181 13.70 -10.60 -7.36
CA ASP A 181 12.50 -11.45 -7.34
C ASP A 181 11.25 -10.61 -7.06
N MET A 182 11.35 -9.63 -6.13
CA MET A 182 10.28 -8.68 -5.89
C MET A 182 10.00 -7.83 -7.14
N LEU A 183 11.04 -7.29 -7.79
CA LEU A 183 10.90 -6.49 -9.01
C LEU A 183 10.19 -7.28 -10.12
N LEU A 184 10.61 -8.53 -10.38
CA LEU A 184 9.96 -9.39 -11.38
C LEU A 184 8.50 -9.69 -11.04
N ALA A 185 8.20 -9.94 -9.77
CA ALA A 185 6.83 -10.21 -9.31
C ALA A 185 5.93 -8.98 -9.45
N VAL A 186 6.45 -7.80 -9.13
CA VAL A 186 5.73 -6.53 -9.19
C VAL A 186 5.46 -6.09 -10.63
N GLU A 187 6.50 -6.07 -11.47
CA GLU A 187 6.38 -5.53 -12.84
C GLU A 187 5.59 -6.44 -13.77
N GLY A 188 5.60 -7.75 -13.51
CA GLY A 188 4.76 -8.72 -14.22
C GLY A 188 3.34 -8.86 -13.65
N HIS A 189 3.02 -8.20 -12.55
CA HIS A 189 1.71 -8.37 -11.91
C HIS A 189 0.59 -7.65 -12.69
N PRO A 190 -0.57 -8.28 -12.91
CA PRO A 190 -1.69 -7.68 -13.63
C PRO A 190 -2.11 -6.31 -13.12
N ALA A 191 -2.10 -6.09 -11.82
CA ALA A 191 -2.44 -4.79 -11.23
C ALA A 191 -1.48 -3.68 -11.68
N MET A 192 -0.17 -3.94 -11.74
CA MET A 192 0.84 -2.99 -12.20
C MET A 192 0.69 -2.71 -13.71
N LEU A 193 0.50 -3.76 -14.51
CA LEU A 193 0.28 -3.62 -15.96
C LEU A 193 -0.96 -2.79 -16.28
N VAL A 194 -2.04 -2.93 -15.51
CA VAL A 194 -3.26 -2.11 -15.66
C VAL A 194 -3.02 -0.70 -15.12
N TYR A 195 -2.37 -0.57 -13.97
CA TYR A 195 -2.12 0.73 -13.34
C TYR A 195 -1.32 1.66 -14.23
N LEU A 196 -0.28 1.17 -14.88
CA LEU A 196 0.60 1.95 -15.76
C LEU A 196 0.29 1.78 -17.25
N ASP A 197 -0.90 1.25 -17.60
CA ASP A 197 -1.42 1.12 -18.96
C ASP A 197 -0.55 0.27 -19.92
N ASN A 198 0.33 -0.57 -19.39
CA ASN A 198 1.14 -1.43 -20.24
C ASN A 198 0.31 -2.52 -20.93
N PHE A 199 -0.80 -2.95 -20.31
CA PHE A 199 -1.67 -3.99 -20.87
C PHE A 199 -2.27 -3.65 -22.24
N ILE A 200 -2.33 -2.36 -22.61
CA ILE A 200 -2.78 -1.87 -23.92
C ILE A 200 -1.63 -1.44 -24.84
N SER A 201 -0.37 -1.54 -24.38
CA SER A 201 0.80 -1.16 -25.17
C SER A 201 1.04 -2.13 -26.33
N ILE A 202 1.27 -1.59 -27.51
CA ILE A 202 1.46 -2.37 -28.74
C ILE A 202 2.76 -1.90 -29.41
N GLY A 203 3.62 -2.86 -29.75
CA GLY A 203 4.83 -2.58 -30.50
C GLY A 203 4.49 -2.06 -31.91
N PRO A 204 5.08 -0.93 -32.33
CA PRO A 204 4.73 -0.33 -33.63
C PRO A 204 4.97 -1.25 -34.83
N ASN A 205 5.98 -2.11 -34.75
CA ASN A 205 6.29 -3.08 -35.81
C ASN A 205 5.76 -4.50 -35.52
N SER A 206 4.98 -4.67 -34.48
CA SER A 206 4.35 -5.94 -34.13
C SER A 206 3.23 -6.31 -35.10
N VAL A 207 2.85 -7.60 -35.17
CA VAL A 207 1.75 -8.09 -35.98
C VAL A 207 0.44 -7.31 -35.78
N ALA A 208 0.19 -6.87 -34.54
CA ALA A 208 -0.99 -6.09 -34.20
C ALA A 208 -0.80 -4.59 -34.40
N GLY A 209 0.43 -4.09 -34.50
CA GLY A 209 0.77 -2.66 -34.59
C GLY A 209 0.87 -2.10 -35.99
N ILE A 210 1.34 -2.89 -36.96
CA ILE A 210 1.70 -2.47 -38.33
C ILE A 210 0.63 -1.64 -39.08
N ASN A 211 -0.64 -1.76 -38.73
CA ASN A 211 -1.73 -1.02 -39.42
C ASN A 211 -2.64 -0.31 -38.39
N ARG A 212 -2.15 0.07 -37.22
CA ARG A 212 -2.95 0.69 -36.16
C ARG A 212 -2.38 2.02 -35.76
N THR A 213 -3.27 2.97 -35.49
CA THR A 213 -2.94 4.26 -34.88
C THR A 213 -2.67 4.18 -33.36
N ARG A 214 -2.81 3.01 -32.74
CA ARG A 214 -2.52 2.81 -31.30
C ARG A 214 -1.02 2.63 -31.12
N GLY A 215 -0.45 3.48 -30.27
CA GLY A 215 0.98 3.60 -30.08
C GLY A 215 1.53 2.79 -28.93
N LEU A 216 2.84 2.81 -28.88
CA LEU A 216 3.66 2.39 -27.77
C LEU A 216 3.29 3.21 -26.51
N ASN A 217 3.09 2.55 -25.38
CA ASN A 217 2.95 3.20 -24.09
C ASN A 217 4.26 3.07 -23.31
N GLU A 218 4.86 4.21 -22.96
CA GLU A 218 6.15 4.25 -22.28
C GLU A 218 6.06 4.36 -20.74
N ASN A 219 4.85 4.48 -20.21
CA ASN A 219 4.62 4.80 -18.79
C ASN A 219 5.28 3.78 -17.86
N LEU A 220 4.99 2.49 -18.02
CA LEU A 220 5.60 1.44 -17.20
C LEU A 220 7.13 1.44 -17.30
N ALA A 221 7.69 1.54 -18.51
CA ALA A 221 9.13 1.56 -18.71
C ALA A 221 9.78 2.76 -17.98
N ARG A 222 9.15 3.93 -18.07
CA ARG A 222 9.60 5.14 -17.38
C ARG A 222 9.60 4.97 -15.87
N GLU A 223 8.49 4.51 -15.29
CA GLU A 223 8.37 4.36 -13.85
C GLU A 223 9.33 3.29 -13.31
N ILE A 224 9.59 2.22 -14.06
CA ILE A 224 10.60 1.23 -13.69
C ILE A 224 11.99 1.88 -13.60
N LEU A 225 12.39 2.68 -14.59
CA LEU A 225 13.69 3.33 -14.59
C LEU A 225 13.78 4.41 -13.52
N GLU A 226 12.75 5.25 -13.37
CA GLU A 226 12.79 6.45 -12.54
C GLU A 226 12.50 6.20 -11.07
N LEU A 227 11.53 5.35 -10.76
CA LEU A 227 11.02 5.17 -9.39
C LEU A 227 11.33 3.81 -8.80
N HIS A 228 11.27 2.76 -9.62
CA HIS A 228 11.39 1.41 -9.11
C HIS A 228 12.85 0.95 -9.08
N THR A 229 13.74 1.48 -9.93
CA THR A 229 15.14 1.03 -10.00
C THR A 229 16.15 2.18 -9.88
N LEU A 230 16.58 2.76 -10.99
CA LEU A 230 17.74 3.63 -11.05
C LEU A 230 17.62 4.94 -10.26
N GLY A 231 16.41 5.48 -10.16
CA GLY A 231 16.16 6.81 -9.64
C GLY A 231 16.15 7.89 -10.75
N VAL A 232 15.56 9.04 -10.44
CA VAL A 232 15.41 10.15 -11.40
C VAL A 232 16.78 10.70 -11.85
N ARG A 233 16.97 10.84 -13.17
CA ARG A 233 18.18 11.43 -13.79
C ARG A 233 19.47 10.65 -13.53
N THR A 234 19.43 9.34 -13.48
CA THR A 234 20.58 8.47 -13.17
C THR A 234 21.18 7.77 -14.39
N GLY A 235 21.28 8.46 -15.52
CA GLY A 235 22.09 8.01 -16.66
C GLY A 235 21.33 7.28 -17.76
N TYR A 236 20.01 7.11 -17.69
CA TYR A 236 19.18 6.67 -18.81
C TYR A 236 18.68 7.87 -19.65
N SER A 237 18.45 7.62 -20.93
CA SER A 237 17.95 8.57 -21.92
C SER A 237 16.47 8.32 -22.25
N GLN A 238 15.83 9.26 -22.97
CA GLN A 238 14.49 9.05 -23.52
C GLN A 238 14.45 7.86 -24.50
N ASP A 239 15.54 7.64 -25.25
CA ASP A 239 15.63 6.50 -26.17
C ASP A 239 15.68 5.17 -25.41
N ASP A 240 16.28 5.14 -24.21
CA ASP A 240 16.25 3.96 -23.35
C ASP A 240 14.84 3.66 -22.84
N VAL A 241 14.08 4.71 -22.46
CA VAL A 241 12.68 4.57 -22.07
C VAL A 241 11.86 3.99 -23.23
N LEU A 242 12.00 4.53 -24.44
CA LEU A 242 11.28 4.05 -25.61
C LEU A 242 11.67 2.60 -25.98
N SER A 243 12.97 2.29 -25.92
CA SER A 243 13.46 0.94 -26.19
C SER A 243 12.96 -0.05 -25.15
N PHE A 244 12.95 0.33 -23.87
CA PHE A 244 12.43 -0.52 -22.81
C PHE A 244 10.91 -0.68 -22.90
N ALA A 245 10.18 0.37 -23.28
CA ALA A 245 8.75 0.26 -23.56
C ALA A 245 8.45 -0.75 -24.68
N LYS A 246 9.27 -0.79 -25.74
CA LYS A 246 9.16 -1.81 -26.81
C LYS A 246 9.39 -3.22 -26.27
N VAL A 247 10.38 -3.39 -25.40
CA VAL A 247 10.65 -4.68 -24.71
C VAL A 247 9.44 -5.16 -23.89
N LEU A 248 8.73 -4.24 -23.22
CA LEU A 248 7.58 -4.56 -22.38
C LEU A 248 6.26 -4.74 -23.15
N THR A 249 6.23 -4.45 -24.47
CA THR A 249 5.06 -4.75 -25.28
C THR A 249 4.75 -6.25 -25.26
N GLY A 250 3.47 -6.59 -25.27
CA GLY A 250 3.04 -7.99 -25.15
C GLY A 250 2.91 -8.50 -23.69
N TRP A 251 3.46 -7.80 -22.70
CA TRP A 251 3.13 -8.04 -21.31
C TRP A 251 1.74 -7.46 -21.04
N THR A 252 0.74 -8.33 -20.96
CA THR A 252 -0.66 -7.92 -20.91
C THR A 252 -1.47 -8.83 -19.99
N ILE A 253 -2.77 -8.64 -19.96
CA ILE A 253 -3.72 -9.44 -19.19
C ILE A 253 -4.70 -10.16 -20.13
N ILE A 254 -5.20 -11.29 -19.68
CA ILE A 254 -6.29 -11.99 -20.35
C ILE A 254 -7.57 -11.16 -20.21
N SER A 255 -8.24 -10.89 -21.34
CA SER A 255 -9.54 -10.22 -21.33
C SER A 255 -10.61 -11.16 -20.75
N ALA A 256 -11.38 -10.67 -19.79
CA ALA A 256 -12.51 -11.43 -19.24
C ALA A 256 -13.63 -11.69 -20.26
N ASN A 257 -13.70 -10.89 -21.34
CA ASN A 257 -14.65 -11.12 -22.43
C ASN A 257 -14.23 -12.28 -23.32
N ASP A 258 -12.91 -12.48 -23.50
CA ASP A 258 -12.38 -13.52 -24.38
C ASP A 258 -12.21 -14.86 -23.63
N ASN A 259 -11.83 -14.80 -22.35
CA ASN A 259 -11.68 -15.96 -21.49
C ASN A 259 -12.10 -15.60 -20.05
N PRO A 260 -13.38 -15.77 -19.68
CA PRO A 260 -13.89 -15.40 -18.37
C PRO A 260 -13.22 -16.14 -17.19
N GLU A 261 -12.81 -17.39 -17.38
CA GLU A 261 -12.21 -18.23 -16.33
C GLU A 261 -10.81 -17.74 -15.92
N HIS A 262 -10.06 -17.18 -16.87
CA HIS A 262 -8.69 -16.70 -16.69
C HIS A 262 -8.58 -15.17 -16.82
N GLY A 263 -9.70 -14.48 -16.91
CA GLY A 263 -9.72 -13.01 -17.03
C GLY A 263 -8.87 -12.33 -15.95
N ALA A 264 -8.17 -11.28 -16.33
CA ALA A 264 -7.24 -10.51 -15.50
C ALA A 264 -5.97 -11.25 -15.02
N GLU A 265 -5.67 -12.44 -15.53
CA GLU A 265 -4.38 -13.09 -15.32
C GLU A 265 -3.33 -12.55 -16.31
N PHE A 266 -2.05 -12.61 -15.91
CA PHE A 266 -0.93 -12.23 -16.78
C PHE A 266 -0.83 -13.18 -18.00
N ILE A 267 -0.60 -12.60 -19.17
CA ILE A 267 -0.24 -13.33 -20.38
C ILE A 267 0.81 -12.56 -21.19
N PHE A 268 1.75 -13.25 -21.79
CA PHE A 268 2.59 -12.68 -22.82
C PHE A 268 1.95 -12.91 -24.20
N ASN A 269 1.57 -11.81 -24.87
CA ASN A 269 0.97 -11.86 -26.21
C ASN A 269 1.99 -11.46 -27.27
N ARG A 270 2.57 -12.46 -27.95
CA ARG A 270 3.57 -12.27 -29.02
C ARG A 270 3.11 -11.36 -30.15
N ARG A 271 1.80 -11.31 -30.44
CA ARG A 271 1.26 -10.48 -31.52
C ARG A 271 1.30 -8.98 -31.23
N LEU A 272 1.39 -8.61 -29.93
CA LEU A 272 1.52 -7.23 -29.47
C LEU A 272 2.98 -6.82 -29.28
N HIS A 273 3.89 -7.79 -29.17
CA HIS A 273 5.28 -7.57 -28.84
C HIS A 273 6.06 -7.02 -30.05
N GLU A 274 6.87 -5.98 -29.78
CA GLU A 274 7.78 -5.40 -30.77
C GLU A 274 8.85 -6.43 -31.18
N PRO A 275 8.99 -6.77 -32.47
CA PRO A 275 9.96 -7.76 -32.89
C PRO A 275 11.40 -7.23 -32.90
N GLY A 276 12.34 -8.13 -32.73
CA GLY A 276 13.77 -7.87 -32.88
C GLY A 276 14.47 -7.45 -31.57
N PRO A 277 15.81 -7.35 -31.63
CA PRO A 277 16.59 -6.95 -30.47
C PRO A 277 16.35 -5.48 -30.11
N GLN A 278 16.36 -5.16 -28.82
CA GLN A 278 16.23 -3.81 -28.32
C GLN A 278 17.47 -3.44 -27.50
N ARG A 279 17.94 -2.20 -27.63
CA ARG A 279 19.03 -1.65 -26.82
C ARG A 279 18.44 -0.81 -25.70
N VAL A 280 18.69 -1.22 -24.45
CA VAL A 280 18.31 -0.46 -23.25
C VAL A 280 19.58 -0.13 -22.50
N MET A 281 19.80 1.14 -22.27
CA MET A 281 21.08 1.66 -21.77
C MET A 281 22.22 1.18 -22.72
N ASP A 282 23.30 0.72 -22.20
CA ASP A 282 24.45 0.31 -23.05
C ASP A 282 24.41 -1.18 -23.46
N ARG A 283 23.29 -1.87 -23.25
CA ARG A 283 23.16 -3.31 -23.52
C ARG A 283 22.07 -3.64 -24.53
N THR A 284 22.38 -4.58 -25.43
CA THR A 284 21.43 -5.11 -26.42
C THR A 284 20.84 -6.43 -25.90
N TYR A 285 19.50 -6.53 -25.93
CA TYR A 285 18.75 -7.71 -25.50
C TYR A 285 18.10 -8.35 -26.73
N ALA A 286 18.40 -9.63 -26.96
CA ALA A 286 17.80 -10.39 -28.05
C ALA A 286 16.29 -10.57 -27.84
N ASP A 287 15.55 -10.68 -28.95
CA ASP A 287 14.11 -10.96 -28.91
C ASP A 287 13.85 -12.42 -28.48
N THR A 288 13.63 -12.60 -27.21
CA THR A 288 13.31 -13.87 -26.57
C THR A 288 11.89 -13.89 -25.98
N GLY A 289 11.03 -13.00 -26.45
CA GLY A 289 9.67 -12.84 -25.95
C GLY A 289 9.64 -12.31 -24.53
N VAL A 290 8.89 -12.95 -23.64
CA VAL A 290 8.75 -12.53 -22.23
C VAL A 290 10.10 -12.44 -21.51
N GLU A 291 11.06 -13.27 -21.88
CA GLU A 291 12.39 -13.30 -21.24
C GLU A 291 13.25 -12.07 -21.60
N GLN A 292 12.97 -11.38 -22.71
CA GLN A 292 13.64 -10.14 -23.04
C GLN A 292 13.40 -9.09 -21.94
N GLY A 293 12.15 -8.88 -21.52
CA GLY A 293 11.80 -7.98 -20.42
C GLY A 293 12.38 -8.42 -19.07
N ARG A 294 12.30 -9.72 -18.77
CA ARG A 294 12.91 -10.27 -17.55
C ARG A 294 14.43 -10.07 -17.50
N ALA A 295 15.11 -10.16 -18.63
CA ALA A 295 16.56 -9.92 -18.70
C ALA A 295 16.91 -8.45 -18.41
N VAL A 296 16.14 -7.49 -18.94
CA VAL A 296 16.30 -6.06 -18.62
C VAL A 296 16.09 -5.81 -17.13
N LEU A 297 15.00 -6.32 -16.55
CA LEU A 297 14.69 -6.14 -15.12
C LEU A 297 15.78 -6.72 -14.21
N LYS A 298 16.33 -7.89 -14.56
CA LYS A 298 17.45 -8.50 -13.82
C LYS A 298 18.72 -7.65 -13.82
N GLU A 299 19.01 -6.99 -14.92
CA GLU A 299 20.14 -6.08 -15.03
C GLU A 299 19.91 -4.80 -14.23
N LEU A 300 18.72 -4.20 -14.38
CA LEU A 300 18.34 -2.99 -13.62
C LEU A 300 18.37 -3.23 -12.11
N ALA A 301 17.92 -4.41 -11.66
CA ALA A 301 17.95 -4.77 -10.24
C ALA A 301 19.36 -4.79 -9.63
N ARG A 302 20.38 -5.10 -10.44
CA ARG A 302 21.80 -5.16 -10.04
C ARG A 302 22.57 -3.88 -10.29
N HIS A 303 21.95 -2.91 -10.93
CA HIS A 303 22.63 -1.69 -11.29
C HIS A 303 23.06 -0.89 -10.06
N PRO A 304 24.30 -0.32 -10.00
CA PRO A 304 24.75 0.43 -8.83
C PRO A 304 23.82 1.58 -8.43
N ALA A 305 23.23 2.29 -9.40
CA ALA A 305 22.26 3.35 -9.11
C ALA A 305 21.01 2.81 -8.38
N THR A 306 20.54 1.59 -8.69
CA THR A 306 19.44 0.94 -7.98
C THR A 306 19.81 0.66 -6.52
N ALA A 307 21.02 0.17 -6.26
CA ALA A 307 21.50 -0.03 -4.90
C ALA A 307 21.47 1.27 -4.08
N THR A 308 22.03 2.34 -4.63
CA THR A 308 22.05 3.66 -4.00
C THR A 308 20.63 4.23 -3.80
N HIS A 309 19.76 4.09 -4.80
CA HIS A 309 18.38 4.56 -4.74
C HIS A 309 17.59 3.84 -3.62
N VAL A 310 17.64 2.51 -3.58
CA VAL A 310 16.97 1.69 -2.56
C VAL A 310 17.53 1.97 -1.18
N ALA A 311 18.86 2.01 -1.04
CA ALA A 311 19.54 2.34 0.23
C ALA A 311 19.11 3.70 0.77
N THR A 312 19.05 4.73 -0.10
CA THR A 312 18.62 6.07 0.27
C THR A 312 17.17 6.09 0.74
N LYS A 313 16.27 5.41 0.02
CA LYS A 313 14.84 5.34 0.41
C LYS A 313 14.64 4.60 1.74
N LEU A 314 15.34 3.50 1.96
CA LEU A 314 15.28 2.77 3.25
C LEU A 314 15.83 3.60 4.41
N ALA A 315 17.00 4.21 4.24
CA ALA A 315 17.59 5.09 5.24
C ALA A 315 16.68 6.28 5.57
N ARG A 316 16.06 6.89 4.55
CA ARG A 316 15.08 7.96 4.73
C ARG A 316 13.84 7.48 5.47
N HIS A 317 13.30 6.33 5.08
CA HIS A 317 12.10 5.79 5.71
C HIS A 317 12.32 5.50 7.19
N PHE A 318 13.40 4.86 7.56
CA PHE A 318 13.60 4.37 8.93
C PHE A 318 14.30 5.34 9.87
N VAL A 319 15.17 6.24 9.36
CA VAL A 319 16.07 6.99 10.23
C VAL A 319 15.81 8.49 10.22
N ALA A 320 15.90 9.16 9.08
CA ALA A 320 15.75 10.62 8.99
C ALA A 320 15.34 11.04 7.57
N ASP A 321 14.68 12.19 7.43
CA ASP A 321 14.31 12.74 6.11
C ASP A 321 15.54 13.00 5.23
N GLU A 322 16.64 13.41 5.86
CA GLU A 322 17.96 13.54 5.26
C GLU A 322 18.92 12.55 5.93
N PRO A 323 19.00 11.30 5.44
CA PRO A 323 19.87 10.30 6.04
C PRO A 323 21.35 10.64 5.81
N SER A 324 22.20 10.26 6.78
CA SER A 324 23.64 10.49 6.64
C SER A 324 24.19 9.72 5.43
N PRO A 325 25.16 10.30 4.69
CA PRO A 325 25.84 9.60 3.60
C PRO A 325 26.45 8.27 4.02
N ALA A 326 27.00 8.19 5.23
CA ALA A 326 27.62 6.98 5.77
C ALA A 326 26.60 5.81 5.94
N LEU A 327 25.36 6.12 6.35
CA LEU A 327 24.30 5.11 6.43
C LEU A 327 23.91 4.63 5.03
N VAL A 328 23.72 5.55 4.10
CA VAL A 328 23.37 5.22 2.70
C VAL A 328 24.45 4.35 2.06
N GLU A 329 25.73 4.72 2.19
CA GLU A 329 26.87 3.97 1.66
C GLU A 329 26.96 2.55 2.26
N ARG A 330 26.71 2.42 3.56
CA ARG A 330 26.66 1.11 4.23
C ARG A 330 25.58 0.20 3.65
N LEU A 331 24.35 0.70 3.51
CA LEU A 331 23.24 -0.08 2.95
C LEU A 331 23.44 -0.37 1.45
N ASP A 332 23.94 0.60 0.69
CA ASP A 332 24.31 0.43 -0.72
C ASP A 332 25.35 -0.69 -0.89
N LYS A 333 26.39 -0.67 -0.05
CA LYS A 333 27.42 -1.72 -0.08
C LYS A 333 26.84 -3.10 0.23
N ILE A 334 25.99 -3.21 1.25
CA ILE A 334 25.32 -4.48 1.57
C ILE A 334 24.47 -4.93 0.38
N PHE A 335 23.68 -4.04 -0.21
CA PHE A 335 22.86 -4.36 -1.39
C PHE A 335 23.70 -4.97 -2.51
N ARG A 336 24.82 -4.33 -2.86
CA ARG A 336 25.69 -4.81 -3.94
C ARG A 336 26.43 -6.11 -3.59
N ASP A 337 26.95 -6.22 -2.39
CA ASP A 337 27.72 -7.39 -1.95
C ASP A 337 26.86 -8.66 -1.84
N THR A 338 25.54 -8.50 -1.60
CA THR A 338 24.59 -9.61 -1.40
C THR A 338 23.66 -9.84 -2.59
N ASP A 339 23.92 -9.19 -3.74
CA ASP A 339 23.02 -9.25 -4.91
C ASP A 339 21.58 -8.90 -4.58
N GLY A 340 21.37 -7.82 -3.77
CA GLY A 340 20.08 -7.30 -3.38
C GLY A 340 19.32 -8.16 -2.37
N ASP A 341 19.99 -8.86 -1.45
CA ASP A 341 19.34 -9.58 -0.37
C ASP A 341 18.72 -8.60 0.64
N LEU A 342 17.39 -8.51 0.63
CA LEU A 342 16.62 -7.53 1.44
C LEU A 342 16.69 -7.85 2.93
N LYS A 343 16.87 -9.11 3.30
CA LYS A 343 17.06 -9.51 4.71
C LYS A 343 18.38 -9.01 5.24
N GLU A 344 19.46 -9.13 4.47
CA GLU A 344 20.77 -8.63 4.87
C GLU A 344 20.79 -7.09 4.95
N ILE A 345 20.07 -6.40 4.07
CA ILE A 345 19.91 -4.95 4.15
C ILE A 345 19.14 -4.56 5.42
N ALA A 346 18.06 -5.28 5.76
CA ALA A 346 17.31 -5.05 6.99
C ALA A 346 18.18 -5.29 8.24
N LYS A 347 19.02 -6.33 8.25
CA LYS A 347 20.03 -6.57 9.31
C LYS A 347 21.04 -5.43 9.39
N GLY A 348 21.52 -4.95 8.24
CA GLY A 348 22.43 -3.82 8.14
C GLY A 348 21.82 -2.54 8.74
N LEU A 349 20.52 -2.31 8.52
CA LEU A 349 19.80 -1.19 9.11
C LEU A 349 19.69 -1.31 10.65
N ILE A 350 19.40 -2.51 11.18
CA ILE A 350 19.40 -2.78 12.62
C ILE A 350 20.79 -2.56 13.23
N ALA A 351 21.84 -2.95 12.54
CA ALA A 351 23.21 -2.82 13.02
C ALA A 351 23.75 -1.38 12.94
N ALA A 352 23.14 -0.51 12.15
CA ALA A 352 23.60 0.86 11.91
C ALA A 352 23.48 1.74 13.16
N PRO A 353 24.57 2.35 13.70
CA PRO A 353 24.50 3.21 14.87
C PRO A 353 23.53 4.38 14.70
N GLU A 354 23.44 4.93 13.49
CA GLU A 354 22.56 6.05 13.13
C GLU A 354 21.08 5.74 13.38
N ALA A 355 20.70 4.47 13.26
CA ALA A 355 19.34 4.01 13.52
C ALA A 355 18.98 3.92 15.01
N TRP A 356 19.96 4.08 15.92
CA TRP A 356 19.78 4.01 17.38
C TRP A 356 19.99 5.34 18.10
N THR A 357 20.07 6.43 17.34
CA THR A 357 20.13 7.77 17.95
C THR A 357 18.83 8.02 18.74
N PRO A 358 18.91 8.58 19.96
CA PRO A 358 17.73 8.77 20.82
C PRO A 358 16.76 9.84 20.30
N VAL A 359 17.17 10.64 19.33
CA VAL A 359 16.33 11.68 18.75
C VAL A 359 15.32 11.06 17.79
N GLN A 360 14.04 11.20 18.10
CA GLN A 360 12.93 10.83 17.21
C GLN A 360 12.72 11.94 16.18
N SER A 361 13.45 11.85 15.08
CA SER A 361 13.54 12.90 14.06
C SER A 361 12.41 12.85 13.04
N LYS A 362 11.72 11.71 12.89
CA LYS A 362 10.68 11.56 11.86
C LYS A 362 9.27 11.67 12.42
N LEU A 363 8.44 12.48 11.79
CA LEU A 363 7.00 12.47 12.02
C LEU A 363 6.41 11.16 11.50
N LYS A 364 5.58 10.50 12.30
CA LYS A 364 4.80 9.35 11.84
C LYS A 364 3.86 9.78 10.71
N ARG A 365 3.83 9.01 9.64
CA ARG A 365 2.83 9.17 8.58
C ARG A 365 1.43 8.92 9.17
N PRO A 366 0.36 9.41 8.52
CA PRO A 366 -1.02 9.19 9.00
C PRO A 366 -1.35 7.73 9.31
N SER A 367 -0.99 6.81 8.41
CA SER A 367 -1.20 5.37 8.60
C SER A 367 -0.49 4.83 9.84
N GLU A 368 0.76 5.21 10.05
CA GLU A 368 1.57 4.81 11.20
C GLU A 368 1.00 5.35 12.51
N TRP A 369 0.57 6.61 12.52
CA TRP A 369 0.04 7.26 13.70
C TRP A 369 -1.32 6.70 14.11
N VAL A 370 -2.26 6.52 13.15
CA VAL A 370 -3.58 5.91 13.42
C VAL A 370 -3.41 4.48 13.93
N LEU A 371 -2.49 3.71 13.34
CA LEU A 371 -2.21 2.35 13.80
C LEU A 371 -1.59 2.33 15.20
N ALA A 372 -0.66 3.25 15.49
CA ALA A 372 -0.02 3.33 16.79
C ALA A 372 -1.04 3.58 17.92
N MET A 373 -2.08 4.40 17.70
CA MET A 373 -3.19 4.58 18.65
C MET A 373 -3.92 3.26 18.93
N VAL A 374 -4.26 2.50 17.88
CA VAL A 374 -4.93 1.20 18.03
C VAL A 374 -4.03 0.22 18.79
N ARG A 375 -2.76 0.15 18.44
CA ARG A 375 -1.79 -0.75 19.10
C ARG A 375 -1.56 -0.40 20.57
N ALA A 376 -1.42 0.89 20.89
CA ALA A 376 -1.20 1.36 22.26
C ALA A 376 -2.37 1.02 23.20
N THR A 377 -3.58 0.93 22.68
CA THR A 377 -4.76 0.56 23.50
C THR A 377 -4.99 -0.95 23.60
N GLY A 378 -4.29 -1.76 22.81
CA GLY A 378 -4.53 -3.21 22.74
C GLY A 378 -5.89 -3.61 22.17
N LEU A 379 -6.66 -2.66 21.65
CA LEU A 379 -7.97 -2.91 21.06
C LEU A 379 -7.86 -3.48 19.64
N ARG A 380 -8.86 -4.26 19.25
CA ARG A 380 -9.01 -4.67 17.86
C ARG A 380 -9.48 -3.49 17.03
N GLY A 381 -8.74 -3.14 16.00
CA GLY A 381 -9.11 -2.04 15.09
C GLY A 381 -10.34 -2.36 14.24
N ASP A 382 -11.11 -1.33 13.91
CA ASP A 382 -12.16 -1.38 12.90
C ASP A 382 -11.61 -0.99 11.53
N PRO A 383 -11.75 -1.83 10.46
CA PRO A 383 -11.12 -1.57 9.18
C PRO A 383 -11.67 -0.34 8.44
N GLU A 384 -12.97 -0.06 8.54
CA GLU A 384 -13.56 1.10 7.89
C GLU A 384 -13.11 2.40 8.56
N ARG A 385 -13.07 2.42 9.90
CA ARG A 385 -12.60 3.59 10.67
C ARG A 385 -11.10 3.81 10.47
N PHE A 386 -10.33 2.74 10.43
CA PHE A 386 -8.90 2.82 10.16
C PHE A 386 -8.62 3.44 8.78
N ALA A 387 -9.26 2.91 7.73
CA ALA A 387 -9.13 3.44 6.38
C ALA A 387 -9.63 4.88 6.26
N ARG A 388 -10.76 5.22 6.95
CA ARG A 388 -11.28 6.59 7.00
C ARG A 388 -10.32 7.55 7.70
N GLY A 389 -9.74 7.15 8.83
CA GLY A 389 -8.77 7.97 9.56
C GLY A 389 -7.57 8.34 8.71
N GLN A 390 -7.02 7.38 7.98
CA GLN A 390 -5.93 7.61 7.02
C GLN A 390 -6.34 8.57 5.90
N ALA A 391 -7.52 8.35 5.32
CA ALA A 391 -8.03 9.17 4.22
C ALA A 391 -8.26 10.63 4.63
N LEU A 392 -8.78 10.88 5.84
CA LEU A 392 -8.97 12.22 6.39
C LEU A 392 -7.65 12.96 6.60
N LEU A 393 -6.56 12.23 6.80
CA LEU A 393 -5.21 12.77 6.95
C LEU A 393 -4.43 12.81 5.61
N GLY A 394 -5.08 12.57 4.47
CA GLY A 394 -4.45 12.65 3.16
C GLY A 394 -3.66 11.41 2.73
N GLU A 395 -3.74 10.29 3.47
CA GLU A 395 -3.09 9.03 3.12
C GLU A 395 -4.13 7.91 2.92
N PRO A 396 -5.06 8.01 1.93
CA PRO A 396 -6.06 6.98 1.70
C PRO A 396 -5.40 5.66 1.27
N MET A 397 -5.84 4.55 1.89
CA MET A 397 -5.23 3.24 1.68
C MET A 397 -5.26 2.82 0.21
N TRP A 398 -4.10 2.42 -0.32
CA TRP A 398 -3.86 2.05 -1.73
C TRP A 398 -4.32 3.11 -2.75
N ARG A 399 -4.34 4.39 -2.39
CA ARG A 399 -4.67 5.48 -3.31
C ARG A 399 -3.61 6.57 -3.28
N PRO A 400 -2.37 6.24 -3.64
CA PRO A 400 -1.32 7.23 -3.74
C PRO A 400 -1.64 8.27 -4.81
N PRO A 401 -1.14 9.52 -4.66
CA PRO A 401 -1.42 10.61 -5.61
C PRO A 401 -0.73 10.41 -6.97
N SER A 402 0.30 9.58 -7.04
CA SER A 402 1.06 9.30 -8.25
C SER A 402 1.83 7.97 -8.11
N PRO A 403 2.47 7.45 -9.17
CA PRO A 403 3.34 6.27 -9.11
C PRO A 403 4.53 6.40 -8.14
N LYS A 404 4.92 7.62 -7.78
CA LYS A 404 5.95 7.89 -6.76
C LYS A 404 5.55 7.40 -5.35
N GLY A 405 4.26 7.16 -5.12
CA GLY A 405 3.72 6.83 -3.80
C GLY A 405 3.43 8.07 -2.94
N PHE A 406 3.14 7.83 -1.67
CA PHE A 406 3.02 8.89 -0.67
C PHE A 406 4.40 9.37 -0.24
N ALA A 407 4.51 10.66 0.04
CA ALA A 407 5.74 11.26 0.55
C ALA A 407 6.12 10.65 1.90
N ASP A 408 7.41 10.55 2.15
CA ASP A 408 7.98 9.99 3.40
C ASP A 408 8.61 11.08 4.28
N GLU A 409 8.68 12.30 3.79
CA GLU A 409 9.23 13.46 4.47
C GLU A 409 8.18 14.14 5.37
N GLU A 410 8.61 14.66 6.53
CA GLU A 410 7.77 15.34 7.53
C GLU A 410 6.96 16.50 6.94
N GLY A 411 7.58 17.28 6.05
CA GLY A 411 6.97 18.45 5.43
C GLY A 411 5.64 18.16 4.70
N ALA A 412 5.44 16.94 4.22
CA ALA A 412 4.20 16.55 3.56
C ALA A 412 3.03 16.31 4.55
N TRP A 413 3.32 16.14 5.85
CA TRP A 413 2.34 15.72 6.86
C TRP A 413 2.15 16.70 8.00
N ILE A 414 2.91 17.78 8.06
CA ILE A 414 2.85 18.76 9.14
C ILE A 414 1.49 19.44 9.24
N ASP A 415 0.85 19.69 8.11
CA ASP A 415 -0.48 20.34 8.04
C ASP A 415 -1.61 19.43 8.54
N THR A 416 -1.31 18.16 8.84
CA THR A 416 -2.31 17.22 9.36
C THR A 416 -2.53 17.34 10.88
N MET A 417 -1.82 18.23 11.60
CA MET A 417 -1.91 18.34 13.07
C MET A 417 -3.31 18.66 13.57
N GLY A 418 -4.03 19.59 12.91
CA GLY A 418 -5.42 19.90 13.24
C GLY A 418 -6.35 18.68 13.09
N PRO A 419 -6.43 18.06 11.91
CA PRO A 419 -7.17 16.82 11.70
C PRO A 419 -6.74 15.65 12.62
N ARG A 420 -5.45 15.55 12.99
CA ARG A 420 -5.00 14.55 13.98
C ARG A 420 -5.64 14.79 15.35
N LEU A 421 -5.74 16.04 15.78
CA LEU A 421 -6.40 16.37 17.05
C LEU A 421 -7.87 15.94 17.05
N ASP A 422 -8.59 16.16 15.97
CA ASP A 422 -10.00 15.74 15.84
C ASP A 422 -10.12 14.21 15.90
N ILE A 423 -9.23 13.49 15.19
CA ILE A 423 -9.22 12.02 15.21
C ILE A 423 -8.83 11.51 16.61
N ALA A 424 -7.85 12.12 17.28
CA ALA A 424 -7.44 11.75 18.63
C ALA A 424 -8.60 11.93 19.63
N ASN A 425 -9.31 13.05 19.59
CA ASN A 425 -10.48 13.31 20.44
C ASN A 425 -11.61 12.31 20.17
N ASN A 426 -11.95 12.07 18.91
CA ASN A 426 -12.98 11.11 18.52
C ASN A 426 -12.61 9.66 18.90
N PHE A 427 -11.34 9.29 18.83
CA PHE A 427 -10.87 7.97 19.25
C PHE A 427 -10.90 7.87 20.77
N ALA A 428 -10.38 8.87 21.47
CA ALA A 428 -10.35 8.95 22.93
C ALA A 428 -11.75 8.86 23.54
N GLU A 429 -12.74 9.59 23.01
CA GLU A 429 -14.15 9.51 23.43
C GLU A 429 -14.68 8.07 23.46
N ARG A 430 -14.37 7.29 22.43
CA ARG A 430 -14.86 5.90 22.31
C ARG A 430 -14.21 4.91 23.26
N VAL A 431 -12.98 5.20 23.72
CA VAL A 431 -12.20 4.25 24.50
C VAL A 431 -11.99 4.69 25.94
N ALA A 432 -12.33 5.94 26.30
CA ALA A 432 -12.03 6.54 27.60
C ALA A 432 -12.60 5.77 28.80
N GLU A 433 -13.77 5.13 28.66
CA GLU A 433 -14.35 4.33 29.74
C GLU A 433 -13.59 3.01 30.00
N ARG A 434 -12.87 2.49 28.99
CA ARG A 434 -12.23 1.16 29.03
C ARG A 434 -10.73 1.23 29.19
N ILE A 435 -10.10 2.35 28.85
CA ILE A 435 -8.65 2.50 28.77
C ILE A 435 -8.17 3.53 29.79
N ASP A 436 -7.17 3.18 30.59
CA ASP A 436 -6.51 4.13 31.49
C ASP A 436 -5.47 4.96 30.71
N PRO A 437 -5.59 6.30 30.69
CA PRO A 437 -4.64 7.17 30.00
C PRO A 437 -3.18 7.00 30.47
N LYS A 438 -2.96 6.70 31.76
CA LYS A 438 -1.63 6.47 32.31
C LYS A 438 -1.02 5.18 31.75
N GLU A 439 -1.82 4.11 31.66
CA GLU A 439 -1.39 2.86 31.04
C GLU A 439 -1.05 3.05 29.57
N VAL A 440 -1.79 3.90 28.84
CA VAL A 440 -1.47 4.22 27.44
C VAL A 440 -0.12 4.94 27.34
N VAL A 441 0.17 5.91 28.21
CA VAL A 441 1.48 6.59 28.23
C VAL A 441 2.60 5.59 28.51
N GLU A 442 2.43 4.70 29.50
CA GLU A 442 3.43 3.67 29.80
C GLU A 442 3.59 2.65 28.66
N THR A 443 2.49 2.23 28.06
CA THR A 443 2.49 1.29 26.94
C THR A 443 3.12 1.89 25.69
N ALA A 444 2.68 3.10 25.32
CA ALA A 444 3.06 3.73 24.07
C ALA A 444 4.44 4.40 24.10
N LEU A 445 4.78 5.01 25.22
CA LEU A 445 5.97 5.85 25.35
C LEU A 445 6.96 5.28 26.39
N GLY A 446 6.44 4.79 27.52
CA GLY A 446 7.29 4.27 28.60
C GLY A 446 8.42 5.25 28.97
N PRO A 447 9.68 4.83 28.82
CA PRO A 447 10.83 5.64 29.22
C PRO A 447 11.11 6.87 28.30
N ILE A 448 10.48 6.96 27.14
CA ILE A 448 10.66 8.12 26.24
C ILE A 448 9.65 9.24 26.50
N ALA A 449 8.62 9.00 27.32
CA ALA A 449 7.67 10.04 27.71
C ALA A 449 8.37 11.13 28.55
N SER A 450 8.26 12.38 28.11
CA SER A 450 8.77 13.54 28.85
C SER A 450 7.99 13.79 30.15
N THR A 451 8.59 14.53 31.06
CA THR A 451 7.93 15.00 32.27
C THR A 451 6.71 15.85 31.95
N GLU A 452 6.81 16.67 30.92
CA GLU A 452 5.76 17.55 30.42
C GLU A 452 4.55 16.75 29.92
N THR A 453 4.77 15.72 29.10
CA THR A 453 3.73 14.83 28.60
C THR A 453 3.02 14.11 29.75
N ARG A 454 3.79 13.54 30.71
CA ARG A 454 3.23 12.87 31.88
C ARG A 454 2.40 13.84 32.75
N ALA A 455 2.91 15.06 32.97
CA ALA A 455 2.22 16.08 33.74
C ALA A 455 0.94 16.57 33.03
N ALA A 456 0.97 16.75 31.73
CA ALA A 456 -0.20 17.15 30.91
C ALA A 456 -1.32 16.11 31.02
N VAL A 457 -0.98 14.83 30.81
CA VAL A 457 -1.94 13.71 30.92
C VAL A 457 -2.50 13.58 32.34
N ALA A 458 -1.66 13.76 33.36
CA ALA A 458 -2.08 13.65 34.77
C ALA A 458 -3.00 14.79 35.23
N ARG A 459 -2.90 15.99 34.63
CA ARG A 459 -3.69 17.18 34.95
C ARG A 459 -4.93 17.37 34.09
N ALA A 460 -5.16 16.47 33.15
CA ALA A 460 -6.31 16.54 32.25
C ALA A 460 -7.63 16.48 33.05
N GLU A 461 -8.62 17.24 32.60
CA GLU A 461 -9.93 17.35 33.26
C GLU A 461 -10.81 16.11 33.06
N SER A 462 -10.51 15.31 32.04
CA SER A 462 -11.23 14.07 31.74
C SER A 462 -10.29 13.00 31.19
N ARG A 463 -10.72 11.73 31.28
CA ARG A 463 -10.00 10.59 30.66
C ARG A 463 -9.90 10.75 29.14
N GLN A 464 -10.92 11.28 28.51
CA GLN A 464 -10.93 11.58 27.07
C GLN A 464 -9.82 12.58 26.72
N GLN A 465 -9.76 13.72 27.45
CA GLN A 465 -8.73 14.73 27.24
C GLN A 465 -7.33 14.17 27.50
N ALA A 466 -7.16 13.38 28.56
CA ALA A 466 -5.89 12.73 28.89
C ALA A 466 -5.38 11.82 27.79
N LEU A 467 -6.26 11.00 27.19
CA LEU A 467 -5.94 10.14 26.05
C LEU A 467 -5.59 10.95 24.81
N ALA A 468 -6.37 11.99 24.49
CA ALA A 468 -6.09 12.87 23.37
C ALA A 468 -4.71 13.55 23.51
N LEU A 469 -4.38 14.05 24.70
CA LEU A 469 -3.07 14.62 25.02
C LEU A 469 -1.94 13.60 24.84
N ALA A 470 -2.13 12.34 25.27
CA ALA A 470 -1.15 11.29 25.09
C ALA A 470 -0.88 11.02 23.60
N PHE A 471 -1.95 10.89 22.76
CA PHE A 471 -1.82 10.63 21.33
C PHE A 471 -1.29 11.84 20.55
N MET A 472 -1.46 13.04 21.06
CA MET A 472 -0.97 14.28 20.45
C MET A 472 0.39 14.71 20.99
N SER A 473 0.97 13.99 21.97
CA SER A 473 2.28 14.32 22.51
C SER A 473 3.38 14.26 21.43
N PRO A 474 4.42 15.10 21.52
CA PRO A 474 5.52 15.11 20.56
C PRO A 474 6.15 13.73 20.34
N GLU A 475 6.34 12.98 21.43
CA GLU A 475 6.96 11.67 21.41
C GLU A 475 6.07 10.61 20.74
N PHE A 476 4.75 10.73 20.87
CA PHE A 476 3.82 9.84 20.18
C PHE A 476 3.69 10.16 18.70
N GLN A 477 3.83 11.42 18.32
CA GLN A 477 3.78 11.85 16.91
C GLN A 477 5.01 11.40 16.13
N ARG A 478 6.14 11.17 16.80
CA ARG A 478 7.44 10.91 16.16
C ARG A 478 7.91 9.45 16.34
N ARG A 479 8.96 9.11 15.59
CA ARG A 479 9.62 7.81 15.60
C ARG A 479 11.12 7.90 15.34
#